data_6c20210a3c5da4f151d78942990e9931
#
_entry.id   6c20210a3c5da4f151d78942990e9931
#
_cell.length_a   1.000
_cell.length_b   1.000
_cell.length_c   1.000
_cell.angle_alpha   90.00
_cell.angle_beta   90.00
_cell.angle_gamma   90.00
#
_symmetry.space_group_name_H-M   'P 1'
#
loop_
_entity.id
_entity.type
_entity.pdbx_description
1 polymer ?
#
loop_
_entity_poly.entity_id
_entity_poly.type
_entity_poly.pdbx_seq_one_letter_code
_entity_poly.pdbx_strand_id
1 'polypeptide(L)'
;MLDINKIRADFPILSETVYGKPLVYFDNAATTQKPRCVVQKIEEGYYKRNANIHRGVHFLSQEATEAHEAAREEVRAFINAKSANEIVFTRGTTEAINLVASSFGELLQTGDEIIITQMEHHSNIVPWQLLRARRGGVLKVSPFDE
;
A
#
# COMPACT_ATOMS: atom_id res chain seq x y z
N MET A 1 -11.18 -10.71 -24.36
CA MET A 1 -9.79 -10.30 -24.63
C MET A 1 -9.57 -8.94 -23.97
N LEU A 2 -8.44 -8.72 -23.30
CA LEU A 2 -8.13 -7.46 -22.64
C LEU A 2 -7.87 -6.37 -23.69
N ASP A 3 -8.60 -5.25 -23.60
CA ASP A 3 -8.38 -4.11 -24.51
C ASP A 3 -7.27 -3.20 -23.95
N ILE A 4 -6.04 -3.46 -24.40
CA ILE A 4 -4.84 -2.73 -24.00
C ILE A 4 -4.94 -1.23 -24.29
N ASN A 5 -5.52 -0.84 -25.43
CA ASN A 5 -5.63 0.56 -25.82
C ASN A 5 -6.60 1.32 -24.91
N LYS A 6 -7.72 0.70 -24.54
CA LYS A 6 -8.65 1.26 -23.57
C LYS A 6 -8.00 1.46 -22.20
N ILE A 7 -7.26 0.45 -21.71
CA ILE A 7 -6.56 0.54 -20.42
C ILE A 7 -5.49 1.64 -20.47
N ARG A 8 -4.69 1.71 -21.55
CA ARG A 8 -3.66 2.75 -21.69
C ARG A 8 -4.24 4.17 -21.71
N ALA A 9 -5.43 4.35 -22.26
CA ALA A 9 -6.12 5.65 -22.29
C ALA A 9 -6.50 6.18 -20.90
N ASP A 10 -6.60 5.30 -19.89
CA ASP A 10 -6.84 5.70 -18.49
C ASP A 10 -5.60 6.36 -17.85
N PHE A 11 -4.41 6.20 -18.46
CA PHE A 11 -3.15 6.73 -17.97
C PHE A 11 -2.61 7.84 -18.91
N PRO A 12 -2.96 9.12 -18.67
CA PRO A 12 -2.60 10.22 -19.57
C PRO A 12 -1.10 10.33 -19.88
N ILE A 13 -0.25 10.02 -18.92
CA ILE A 13 1.20 10.07 -19.08
C ILE A 13 1.71 9.14 -20.20
N LEU A 14 0.99 8.08 -20.51
CA LEU A 14 1.39 7.14 -21.57
C LEU A 14 1.15 7.69 -22.99
N SER A 15 0.53 8.87 -23.12
CA SER A 15 0.43 9.61 -24.37
C SER A 15 1.58 10.57 -24.62
N GLU A 16 2.44 10.78 -23.62
CA GLU A 16 3.62 11.64 -23.75
C GLU A 16 4.65 11.08 -24.74
N THR A 17 5.45 11.97 -25.29
CA THR A 17 6.56 11.62 -26.18
C THR A 17 7.90 12.04 -25.57
N VAL A 18 8.90 11.17 -25.70
CA VAL A 18 10.26 11.43 -25.25
C VAL A 18 11.19 11.29 -26.45
N TYR A 19 11.92 12.35 -26.76
CA TYR A 19 12.78 12.44 -27.96
C TYR A 19 12.05 12.09 -29.27
N GLY A 20 10.79 12.52 -29.41
CA GLY A 20 9.96 12.26 -30.58
C GLY A 20 9.43 10.83 -30.71
N LYS A 21 9.56 10.00 -29.68
CA LYS A 21 9.06 8.62 -29.63
C LYS A 21 8.02 8.46 -28.52
N PRO A 22 7.04 7.55 -28.63
CA PRO A 22 6.12 7.24 -27.55
C PRO A 22 6.85 6.87 -26.26
N LEU A 23 6.34 7.35 -25.13
CA LEU A 23 6.89 7.00 -23.81
C LEU A 23 6.84 5.49 -23.58
N VAL A 24 7.99 4.92 -23.21
CA VAL A 24 8.13 3.57 -22.65
C VAL A 24 8.59 3.71 -21.21
N TYR A 25 7.83 3.11 -20.27
CA TYR A 25 8.10 3.20 -18.83
C TYR A 25 8.04 1.83 -18.18
N PHE A 26 9.17 1.38 -17.62
CA PHE A 26 9.33 0.05 -17.00
C PHE A 26 9.72 0.10 -15.51
N ASP A 27 9.62 1.26 -14.88
CA ASP A 27 9.99 1.43 -13.47
C ASP A 27 8.78 1.54 -12.52
N ASN A 28 7.71 0.79 -12.82
CA ASN A 28 6.50 0.77 -11.97
C ASN A 28 6.75 0.16 -10.58
N ALA A 29 7.80 -0.64 -10.40
CA ALA A 29 8.18 -1.18 -9.10
C ALA A 29 8.60 -0.08 -8.12
N ALA A 30 9.31 0.95 -8.60
CA ALA A 30 9.67 2.12 -7.81
C ALA A 30 8.52 3.13 -7.73
N THR A 31 7.89 3.45 -8.86
CA THR A 31 6.82 4.46 -8.94
C THR A 31 5.78 4.03 -9.97
N THR A 32 4.64 3.58 -9.52
CA THR A 32 3.51 3.24 -10.39
C THR A 32 2.86 4.49 -10.96
N GLN A 33 2.64 4.51 -12.27
CA GLN A 33 1.88 5.58 -12.93
C GLN A 33 0.42 5.58 -12.46
N LYS A 34 -0.17 6.78 -12.38
CA LYS A 34 -1.51 6.96 -11.82
C LYS A 34 -2.56 7.07 -12.93
N PRO A 35 -3.63 6.31 -12.88
CA PRO A 35 -4.75 6.51 -13.79
C PRO A 35 -5.49 7.80 -13.46
N ARG A 36 -6.16 8.35 -14.45
CA ARG A 36 -6.94 9.60 -14.34
C ARG A 36 -7.91 9.59 -13.16
N CYS A 37 -8.63 8.49 -12.95
CA CYS A 37 -9.62 8.37 -11.88
C CYS A 37 -9.01 8.54 -10.48
N VAL A 38 -7.78 8.09 -10.25
CA VAL A 38 -7.09 8.26 -8.97
C VAL A 38 -6.73 9.73 -8.73
N VAL A 39 -6.18 10.41 -9.73
CA VAL A 39 -5.83 11.84 -9.63
C VAL A 39 -7.08 12.68 -9.41
N GLN A 40 -8.13 12.44 -10.19
CA GLN A 40 -9.42 13.13 -10.04
C GLN A 40 -10.03 12.92 -8.65
N LYS A 41 -9.89 11.73 -8.08
CA LYS A 41 -10.41 11.45 -6.73
C LYS A 41 -9.65 12.21 -5.64
N ILE A 42 -8.33 12.36 -5.82
CA ILE A 42 -7.51 13.18 -4.91
C ILE A 42 -7.92 14.66 -5.01
N GLU A 43 -8.05 15.20 -6.22
CA GLU A 43 -8.52 16.58 -6.44
C GLU A 43 -9.90 16.81 -5.83
N GLU A 44 -10.84 15.90 -6.07
CA GLU A 44 -12.19 15.97 -5.51
C GLU A 44 -12.17 15.98 -3.98
N GLY A 45 -11.32 15.15 -3.37
CA GLY A 45 -11.11 15.10 -1.92
C GLY A 45 -10.67 16.46 -1.37
N TYR A 46 -9.65 17.08 -1.99
CA TYR A 46 -9.16 18.37 -1.53
C TYR A 46 -10.12 19.54 -1.82
N TYR A 47 -10.76 19.57 -2.97
CA TYR A 47 -11.59 20.73 -3.34
C TYR A 47 -13.02 20.69 -2.77
N LYS A 48 -13.55 19.50 -2.46
CA LYS A 48 -14.97 19.36 -2.08
C LYS A 48 -15.22 18.76 -0.71
N ARG A 49 -14.27 17.96 -0.16
CA ARG A 49 -14.49 17.14 1.04
C ARG A 49 -13.35 17.21 2.05
N ASN A 50 -12.50 18.26 1.97
CA ASN A 50 -11.34 18.36 2.84
C ASN A 50 -11.74 18.72 4.27
N ALA A 51 -11.86 17.70 5.13
CA ALA A 51 -12.21 17.83 6.54
C ALA A 51 -11.60 16.69 7.36
N ASN A 52 -11.55 16.89 8.70
CA ASN A 52 -11.15 15.83 9.62
C ASN A 52 -12.18 14.69 9.61
N ILE A 53 -11.70 13.47 9.45
CA ILE A 53 -12.52 12.26 9.60
C ILE A 53 -12.70 11.92 11.08
N HIS A 54 -13.85 11.29 11.43
CA HIS A 54 -14.21 10.73 12.75
C HIS A 54 -14.29 11.74 13.92
N ARG A 55 -14.01 13.02 13.74
CA ARG A 55 -13.94 13.99 14.85
C ARG A 55 -14.83 15.23 14.69
N GLY A 56 -15.31 15.50 13.51
CA GLY A 56 -16.17 16.64 13.23
C GLY A 56 -17.65 16.28 13.27
N VAL A 57 -18.47 17.18 13.74
CA VAL A 57 -19.95 17.04 13.78
C VAL A 57 -20.64 17.83 12.65
N HIS A 58 -19.88 18.37 11.71
CA HIS A 58 -20.37 19.14 10.58
C HIS A 58 -20.39 18.31 9.28
N PHE A 59 -21.17 18.76 8.31
CA PHE A 59 -21.43 18.07 7.05
C PHE A 59 -20.18 17.57 6.34
N LEU A 60 -19.16 18.41 6.13
CA LEU A 60 -17.95 18.00 5.42
C LEU A 60 -17.16 16.89 6.14
N SER A 61 -17.15 16.88 7.48
CA SER A 61 -16.53 15.83 8.25
C SER A 61 -17.25 14.49 8.11
N GLN A 62 -18.59 14.55 8.05
CA GLN A 62 -19.42 13.37 7.83
C GLN A 62 -19.17 12.79 6.44
N GLU A 63 -19.24 13.61 5.40
CA GLU A 63 -18.94 13.22 4.01
C GLU A 63 -17.53 12.60 3.85
N ALA A 64 -16.51 13.22 4.48
CA ALA A 64 -15.15 12.71 4.43
C ALA A 64 -15.01 11.37 5.17
N THR A 65 -15.69 11.22 6.31
CA THR A 65 -15.71 9.97 7.08
C THR A 65 -16.38 8.85 6.28
N GLU A 66 -17.56 9.11 5.72
CA GLU A 66 -18.29 8.14 4.91
C GLU A 66 -17.46 7.68 3.70
N ALA A 67 -16.81 8.62 2.99
CA ALA A 67 -15.95 8.29 1.87
C ALA A 67 -14.72 7.44 2.28
N HIS A 68 -14.13 7.73 3.45
CA HIS A 68 -13.01 6.96 3.99
C HIS A 68 -13.42 5.54 4.36
N GLU A 69 -14.55 5.38 5.05
CA GLU A 69 -15.03 4.04 5.45
C GLU A 69 -15.53 3.24 4.25
N ALA A 70 -16.13 3.87 3.25
CA ALA A 70 -16.50 3.20 2.01
C ALA A 70 -15.25 2.66 1.28
N ALA A 71 -14.17 3.44 1.20
CA ALA A 71 -12.91 2.97 0.61
C ALA A 71 -12.30 1.79 1.40
N ARG A 72 -12.40 1.82 2.74
CA ARG A 72 -11.97 0.71 3.61
C ARG A 72 -12.76 -0.56 3.32
N GLU A 73 -14.07 -0.44 3.17
CA GLU A 73 -14.95 -1.57 2.87
C GLU A 73 -14.68 -2.16 1.46
N GLU A 74 -14.40 -1.32 0.47
CA GLU A 74 -13.99 -1.79 -0.86
C GLU A 74 -12.69 -2.60 -0.81
N VAL A 75 -11.68 -2.13 -0.06
CA VAL A 75 -10.43 -2.87 0.14
C VAL A 75 -10.69 -4.18 0.87
N ARG A 76 -11.51 -4.15 1.94
CA ARG A 76 -11.94 -5.36 2.65
C ARG A 76 -12.52 -6.40 1.70
N ALA A 77 -13.45 -5.98 0.85
CA ALA A 77 -14.12 -6.87 -0.10
C ALA A 77 -13.12 -7.41 -1.15
N PHE A 78 -12.24 -6.54 -1.67
CA PHE A 78 -11.24 -6.90 -2.68
C PHE A 78 -10.26 -7.97 -2.22
N ILE A 79 -9.76 -7.87 -0.98
CA ILE A 79 -8.83 -8.86 -0.41
C ILE A 79 -9.53 -9.99 0.34
N ASN A 80 -10.87 -10.03 0.33
CA ASN A 80 -11.69 -11.02 1.02
C ASN A 80 -11.43 -11.09 2.53
N ALA A 81 -11.19 -9.95 3.18
CA ALA A 81 -11.07 -9.87 4.63
C ALA A 81 -12.45 -10.02 5.29
N LYS A 82 -12.51 -10.56 6.50
CA LYS A 82 -13.78 -10.82 7.22
C LYS A 82 -14.42 -9.53 7.76
N SER A 83 -13.61 -8.55 8.12
CA SER A 83 -14.05 -7.30 8.75
C SER A 83 -13.25 -6.11 8.21
N ALA A 84 -13.90 -4.95 8.08
CA ALA A 84 -13.23 -3.69 7.78
C ALA A 84 -12.18 -3.30 8.84
N ASN A 85 -12.31 -3.80 10.07
CA ASN A 85 -11.33 -3.60 11.13
C ASN A 85 -9.98 -4.27 10.88
N GLU A 86 -9.92 -5.21 9.93
CA GLU A 86 -8.66 -5.83 9.49
C GLU A 86 -7.89 -4.94 8.48
N ILE A 87 -8.51 -3.86 8.02
CA ILE A 87 -7.89 -2.96 7.03
C ILE A 87 -7.30 -1.75 7.75
N VAL A 88 -5.99 -1.61 7.65
CA VAL A 88 -5.24 -0.47 8.21
C VAL A 88 -4.52 0.24 7.06
N PHE A 89 -4.92 1.48 6.77
CA PHE A 89 -4.23 2.30 5.78
C PHE A 89 -2.92 2.85 6.33
N THR A 90 -1.84 2.68 5.55
CA THR A 90 -0.50 3.18 5.85
C THR A 90 0.01 4.02 4.68
N ARG A 91 1.11 4.76 4.90
CA ARG A 91 1.74 5.58 3.84
C ARG A 91 2.51 4.77 2.80
N GLY A 92 2.67 3.47 3.02
CA GLY A 92 3.34 2.56 2.10
C GLY A 92 3.83 1.29 2.78
N THR A 93 4.39 0.38 1.99
CA THR A 93 4.84 -0.95 2.43
C THR A 93 5.84 -0.90 3.58
N THR A 94 6.80 0.05 3.54
CA THR A 94 7.78 0.20 4.62
C THR A 94 7.11 0.47 5.97
N GLU A 95 6.14 1.38 6.02
CA GLU A 95 5.37 1.65 7.25
C GLU A 95 4.56 0.44 7.68
N ALA A 96 3.89 -0.24 6.74
CA ALA A 96 3.09 -1.42 7.02
C ALA A 96 3.92 -2.54 7.65
N ILE A 97 5.08 -2.87 7.09
CA ILE A 97 5.96 -3.89 7.63
C ILE A 97 6.51 -3.50 9.02
N ASN A 98 6.91 -2.25 9.20
CA ASN A 98 7.36 -1.76 10.51
C ASN A 98 6.22 -1.79 11.55
N LEU A 99 4.98 -1.47 11.15
CA LEU A 99 3.81 -1.58 12.02
C LEU A 99 3.61 -3.02 12.48
N VAL A 100 3.66 -3.99 11.57
CA VAL A 100 3.55 -5.42 11.91
C VAL A 100 4.71 -5.86 12.80
N ALA A 101 5.95 -5.50 12.46
CA ALA A 101 7.12 -5.86 13.25
C ALA A 101 7.10 -5.26 14.66
N SER A 102 6.56 -4.05 14.84
CA SER A 102 6.49 -3.39 16.14
C SER A 102 5.29 -3.84 16.99
N SER A 103 4.18 -4.20 16.37
CA SER A 103 2.94 -4.60 17.09
C SER A 103 2.86 -6.11 17.25
N PHE A 104 2.73 -6.87 16.17
CA PHE A 104 2.64 -8.33 16.20
C PHE A 104 3.93 -8.96 16.74
N GLY A 105 5.08 -8.32 16.47
CA GLY A 105 6.37 -8.75 16.99
C GLY A 105 6.47 -8.77 18.52
N GLU A 106 5.59 -8.06 19.25
CA GLU A 106 5.52 -8.14 20.72
C GLU A 106 5.05 -9.51 21.21
N LEU A 107 4.38 -10.29 20.37
CA LEU A 107 3.92 -11.66 20.69
C LEU A 107 5.02 -12.69 20.56
N LEU A 108 6.13 -12.39 19.85
CA LEU A 108 7.23 -13.33 19.64
C LEU A 108 7.96 -13.65 20.94
N GLN A 109 8.26 -14.94 21.09
CA GLN A 109 9.05 -15.49 22.17
C GLN A 109 10.49 -15.78 21.70
N THR A 110 11.42 -15.90 22.64
CA THR A 110 12.78 -16.33 22.33
C THR A 110 12.76 -17.69 21.65
N GLY A 111 13.38 -17.79 20.48
CA GLY A 111 13.44 -19.03 19.67
C GLY A 111 12.36 -19.15 18.59
N ASP A 112 11.34 -18.27 18.59
CA ASP A 112 10.39 -18.21 17.48
C ASP A 112 11.10 -17.84 16.17
N GLU A 113 10.62 -18.39 15.07
CA GLU A 113 11.25 -18.22 13.76
C GLU A 113 10.47 -17.23 12.88
N ILE A 114 11.21 -16.31 12.26
CA ILE A 114 10.73 -15.44 11.20
C ILE A 114 11.40 -15.90 9.91
N ILE A 115 10.60 -16.18 8.88
CA ILE A 115 11.12 -16.61 7.58
C ILE A 115 10.94 -15.49 6.57
N ILE A 116 12.02 -15.13 5.89
CA ILE A 116 12.02 -14.22 4.75
C ILE A 116 12.68 -14.90 3.55
N THR A 117 12.46 -14.36 2.33
CA THR A 117 13.18 -14.86 1.15
C THR A 117 14.49 -14.12 0.94
N GLN A 118 15.39 -14.71 0.15
CA GLN A 118 16.64 -14.04 -0.24
C GLN A 118 16.40 -12.84 -1.18
N MET A 119 15.22 -12.77 -1.82
CA MET A 119 14.86 -11.73 -2.81
C MET A 119 14.22 -10.49 -2.19
N GLU A 120 14.15 -10.38 -0.86
CA GLU A 120 13.44 -9.30 -0.20
C GLU A 120 14.08 -7.93 -0.39
N HIS A 121 13.22 -6.93 -0.51
CA HIS A 121 13.65 -5.53 -0.40
C HIS A 121 14.02 -5.21 1.05
N HIS A 122 14.95 -4.27 1.27
CA HIS A 122 15.42 -3.89 2.61
C HIS A 122 14.30 -3.54 3.59
N SER A 123 13.19 -2.99 3.12
CA SER A 123 12.00 -2.70 3.96
C SER A 123 11.40 -3.95 4.59
N ASN A 124 11.62 -5.13 4.00
CA ASN A 124 11.16 -6.42 4.52
C ASN A 124 12.32 -7.30 5.07
N ILE A 125 13.46 -6.70 5.36
CA ILE A 125 14.61 -7.35 6.01
C ILE A 125 14.91 -6.68 7.34
N VAL A 126 15.16 -5.36 7.29
CA VAL A 126 15.65 -4.59 8.44
C VAL A 126 14.70 -4.62 9.65
N PRO A 127 13.38 -4.45 9.51
CA PRO A 127 12.47 -4.53 10.66
C PRO A 127 12.55 -5.87 11.41
N TRP A 128 12.72 -6.98 10.69
CA TRP A 128 12.83 -8.30 11.27
C TRP A 128 14.18 -8.53 11.95
N GLN A 129 15.27 -7.98 11.41
CA GLN A 129 16.58 -7.99 12.07
C GLN A 129 16.53 -7.23 13.41
N LEU A 130 15.90 -6.06 13.44
CA LEU A 130 15.73 -5.26 14.66
C LEU A 130 14.82 -5.99 15.67
N LEU A 131 13.74 -6.60 15.21
CA LEU A 131 12.85 -7.40 16.05
C LEU A 131 13.56 -8.59 16.67
N ARG A 132 14.32 -9.35 15.85
CA ARG A 132 15.16 -10.45 16.31
C ARG A 132 16.12 -9.99 17.43
N ALA A 133 16.81 -8.87 17.25
CA ALA A 133 17.75 -8.33 18.24
C ALA A 133 17.07 -7.97 19.57
N ARG A 134 15.82 -7.50 19.51
CA ARG A 134 15.06 -7.10 20.72
C ARG A 134 14.43 -8.29 21.46
N ARG A 135 13.94 -9.29 20.73
CA ARG A 135 13.09 -10.35 21.27
C ARG A 135 13.73 -11.73 21.30
N GLY A 136 14.96 -11.90 20.77
CA GLY A 136 15.66 -13.19 20.76
C GLY A 136 15.09 -14.22 19.78
N GLY A 137 14.31 -13.79 18.78
CA GLY A 137 13.81 -14.64 17.70
C GLY A 137 14.91 -15.07 16.74
N VAL A 138 14.62 -16.02 15.87
CA VAL A 138 15.52 -16.55 14.83
C VAL A 138 15.05 -16.08 13.45
N LEU A 139 15.90 -15.35 12.74
CA LEU A 139 15.61 -14.96 11.35
C LEU A 139 16.18 -16.00 10.40
N LYS A 140 15.30 -16.67 9.66
CA LYS A 140 15.63 -17.65 8.61
C LYS A 140 15.51 -17.01 7.24
N VAL A 141 16.45 -17.28 6.37
CA VAL A 141 16.41 -16.82 4.97
C VAL A 141 16.22 -18.05 4.08
N SER A 142 15.09 -18.08 3.37
CA SER A 142 14.84 -19.12 2.36
C SER A 142 15.60 -18.74 1.09
N PRO A 143 16.51 -19.60 0.59
CA PRO A 143 17.12 -19.40 -0.72
C PRO A 143 16.07 -19.55 -1.82
N PHE A 144 16.40 -19.08 -3.02
CA PHE A 144 15.65 -19.42 -4.22
C PHE A 144 16.60 -20.14 -5.18
N ASP A 145 16.06 -21.10 -5.92
CA ASP A 145 16.79 -21.79 -6.98
C ASP A 145 16.67 -21.01 -8.29
N GLU A 146 17.72 -21.02 -9.10
CA GLU A 146 17.78 -20.35 -10.43
C GLU A 146 16.92 -21.08 -11.47
#